data_d1d37736d74bbf7f045fccccc5830416
#
_entry.id   d1d37736d74bbf7f045fccccc5830416
#
_cell.length_a   1.000
_cell.length_b   1.000
_cell.length_c   1.000
_cell.angle_alpha   90.00
_cell.angle_beta   90.00
_cell.angle_gamma   90.00
#
_symmetry.space_group_name_H-M   'P 1'
#
loop_
_entity.id
_entity.type
_entity.pdbx_description
1 polymer ?
#
loop_
_entity_poly.entity_id
_entity_poly.type
_entity_poly.pdbx_seq_one_letter_code
_entity_poly.pdbx_strand_id
1 'polypeptide(L)'
;MTGVQTCALPICRSKRGLPISCFLNFIEDTAEGLVDNLSETNWLSMLGGGVGIGFGIRSADDKSTGVMPHLKIYDSSSLAYRQGRTRRGSYAAYLDVSHPDIISFLEMRKPTGDPNVRCLNLHHGINITDDFMQIIENCMVDSDSNDDWELKDPHTGEVREVVSAKHLWQMIIELRMQTGEPYLHFIDTSNRHLQIGRAHV
;
A
#
# COMPACT_ATOMS: atom_id res chain seq x y z
N MET A 1 -21.49 14.16 16.58
CA MET A 1 -21.72 14.07 15.11
C MET A 1 -20.43 13.58 14.51
N THR A 2 -20.47 12.41 13.95
CA THR A 2 -19.31 11.61 13.56
C THR A 2 -18.61 12.20 12.33
N GLY A 3 -17.27 12.13 12.28
CA GLY A 3 -16.42 12.68 11.20
C GLY A 3 -16.76 12.21 9.77
N VAL A 4 -17.57 11.16 9.63
CA VAL A 4 -18.11 10.67 8.36
C VAL A 4 -19.04 11.70 7.69
N GLN A 5 -19.83 12.44 8.47
CA GLN A 5 -20.70 13.48 7.91
C GLN A 5 -19.93 14.68 7.34
N THR A 6 -18.78 15.01 7.91
CA THR A 6 -17.94 16.12 7.43
C THR A 6 -17.18 15.79 6.15
N CYS A 7 -16.85 14.53 5.90
CA CYS A 7 -16.22 14.10 4.65
C CYS A 7 -17.24 13.95 3.50
N ALA A 8 -18.43 13.44 3.77
CA ALA A 8 -19.46 13.22 2.74
C ALA A 8 -20.14 14.52 2.28
N LEU A 9 -20.34 15.50 3.17
CA LEU A 9 -21.05 16.76 2.86
C LEU A 9 -20.44 17.56 1.70
N PRO A 10 -19.11 17.75 1.55
CA PRO A 10 -18.55 18.45 0.41
C PRO A 10 -18.75 17.69 -0.91
N ILE A 11 -18.75 16.36 -0.87
CA ILE A 11 -18.90 15.49 -2.02
C ILE A 11 -20.35 15.49 -2.51
N CYS A 12 -21.30 15.38 -1.59
CA CYS A 12 -22.73 15.39 -1.90
C CYS A 12 -23.27 16.77 -2.34
N ARG A 13 -22.56 17.86 -2.06
CA ARG A 13 -22.97 19.22 -2.47
C ARG A 13 -22.66 19.53 -3.93
N SER A 14 -21.75 18.80 -4.58
CA SER A 14 -21.49 18.98 -6.00
C SER A 14 -22.39 18.04 -6.82
N LYS A 15 -22.96 18.53 -7.92
CA LYS A 15 -23.72 17.68 -8.86
C LYS A 15 -22.89 16.55 -9.47
N ARG A 16 -21.55 16.56 -9.24
CA ARG A 16 -20.58 15.60 -9.74
C ARG A 16 -19.87 14.82 -8.63
N GLY A 17 -20.21 15.05 -7.37
CA GLY A 17 -19.61 14.34 -6.24
C GLY A 17 -20.22 12.95 -6.04
N LEU A 18 -19.43 12.06 -5.45
CA LEU A 18 -19.84 10.71 -5.08
C LEU A 18 -20.43 10.72 -3.66
N PRO A 19 -21.37 9.82 -3.35
CA PRO A 19 -21.95 9.71 -1.99
C PRO A 19 -20.97 9.14 -0.97
N ILE A 20 -19.91 8.49 -1.43
CA ILE A 20 -18.81 7.91 -0.63
C ILE A 20 -17.51 8.57 -1.01
N SER A 21 -16.54 8.61 -0.08
CA SER A 21 -15.28 9.32 -0.28
C SER A 21 -14.03 8.43 -0.17
N CYS A 22 -14.19 7.14 0.08
CA CYS A 22 -13.11 6.19 0.22
C CYS A 22 -13.36 4.98 -0.67
N PHE A 23 -12.36 4.62 -1.44
CA PHE A 23 -12.39 3.53 -2.41
C PHE A 23 -11.18 2.63 -2.21
N LEU A 24 -11.35 1.36 -2.49
CA LEU A 24 -10.27 0.39 -2.57
C LEU A 24 -10.15 -0.07 -4.02
N ASN A 25 -8.93 -0.20 -4.48
CA ASN A 25 -8.61 -0.67 -5.81
C ASN A 25 -7.44 -1.66 -5.73
N PHE A 26 -7.32 -2.53 -6.71
CA PHE A 26 -6.25 -3.53 -6.78
C PHE A 26 -5.64 -3.55 -8.17
N ILE A 27 -4.32 -3.53 -8.23
CA ILE A 27 -3.58 -3.56 -9.50
C ILE A 27 -3.22 -5.01 -9.81
N GLU A 28 -3.84 -5.56 -10.83
CA GLU A 28 -3.44 -6.85 -11.40
C GLU A 28 -2.14 -6.71 -12.20
N ASP A 29 -1.31 -7.75 -12.19
CA ASP A 29 -0.03 -7.79 -12.92
C ASP A 29 -0.24 -8.07 -14.42
N THR A 30 -1.04 -7.23 -15.06
CA THR A 30 -1.34 -7.24 -16.49
C THR A 30 -1.21 -5.83 -17.07
N ALA A 31 -0.95 -5.70 -18.37
CA ALA A 31 -0.84 -4.40 -19.02
C ALA A 31 -2.14 -3.59 -18.88
N GLU A 32 -3.28 -4.24 -19.05
CA GLU A 32 -4.60 -3.66 -18.88
C GLU A 32 -4.80 -3.23 -17.41
N GLY A 33 -4.51 -4.11 -16.45
CA GLY A 33 -4.65 -3.82 -15.02
C GLY A 33 -3.84 -2.61 -14.57
N LEU A 34 -2.61 -2.47 -15.07
CA LEU A 34 -1.74 -1.32 -14.78
C LEU A 34 -2.32 0.00 -15.30
N VAL A 35 -2.83 0.02 -16.53
CA VAL A 35 -3.33 1.24 -17.19
C VAL A 35 -4.72 1.60 -16.68
N ASP A 36 -5.61 0.63 -16.62
CA ASP A 36 -7.01 0.86 -16.21
C ASP A 36 -7.12 1.27 -14.76
N ASN A 37 -6.34 0.64 -13.86
CA ASN A 37 -6.29 1.02 -12.45
C ASN A 37 -5.83 2.47 -12.27
N LEU A 38 -4.78 2.89 -12.98
CA LEU A 38 -4.31 4.28 -12.91
C LEU A 38 -5.39 5.25 -13.40
N SER A 39 -6.07 4.91 -14.49
CA SER A 39 -7.17 5.72 -15.03
C SER A 39 -8.32 5.84 -14.04
N GLU A 40 -8.77 4.72 -13.47
CA GLU A 40 -9.84 4.69 -12.48
C GLU A 40 -9.48 5.49 -11.21
N THR A 41 -8.27 5.28 -10.69
CA THR A 41 -7.78 6.02 -9.51
C THR A 41 -7.78 7.54 -9.75
N ASN A 42 -7.38 7.98 -10.93
CA ASN A 42 -7.38 9.39 -11.30
C ASN A 42 -8.81 9.97 -11.37
N TRP A 43 -9.75 9.22 -11.94
CA TRP A 43 -11.17 9.61 -11.97
C TRP A 43 -11.75 9.73 -10.56
N LEU A 44 -11.51 8.75 -9.70
CA LEU A 44 -11.98 8.76 -8.31
C LEU A 44 -11.40 9.96 -7.54
N SER A 45 -10.12 10.26 -7.75
CA SER A 45 -9.46 11.42 -7.13
C SER A 45 -10.07 12.76 -7.57
N MET A 46 -10.30 12.94 -8.88
CA MET A 46 -10.96 14.16 -9.40
C MET A 46 -12.39 14.34 -8.88
N LEU A 47 -13.08 13.24 -8.58
CA LEU A 47 -14.41 13.24 -7.95
C LEU A 47 -14.35 13.44 -6.43
N GLY A 48 -13.16 13.53 -5.84
CA GLY A 48 -12.93 13.84 -4.43
C GLY A 48 -12.81 12.62 -3.53
N GLY A 49 -12.61 11.43 -4.10
CA GLY A 49 -12.36 10.19 -3.38
C GLY A 49 -10.91 10.07 -2.90
N GLY A 50 -10.71 9.45 -1.72
CA GLY A 50 -9.44 8.87 -1.34
C GLY A 50 -9.37 7.41 -1.80
N VAL A 51 -8.23 6.95 -2.28
CA VAL A 51 -8.10 5.61 -2.86
C VAL A 51 -6.99 4.84 -2.15
N GLY A 52 -7.35 3.67 -1.59
CA GLY A 52 -6.40 2.65 -1.17
C GLY A 52 -6.13 1.71 -2.34
N ILE A 53 -4.86 1.45 -2.63
CA ILE A 53 -4.45 0.72 -3.82
C ILE A 53 -3.57 -0.45 -3.40
N GLY A 54 -4.05 -1.67 -3.62
CA GLY A 54 -3.27 -2.89 -3.44
C GLY A 54 -2.39 -3.15 -4.66
N PHE A 55 -1.10 -3.36 -4.44
CA PHE A 55 -0.14 -3.62 -5.51
C PHE A 55 0.11 -5.14 -5.62
N GLY A 56 -0.56 -5.78 -6.59
CA GLY A 56 -0.34 -7.19 -6.95
C GLY A 56 0.73 -7.40 -8.03
N ILE A 57 1.58 -6.40 -8.25
CA ILE A 57 2.60 -6.41 -9.30
C ILE A 57 3.82 -7.20 -8.80
N ARG A 58 4.40 -8.04 -9.65
CA ARG A 58 5.66 -8.73 -9.35
C ARG A 58 6.85 -7.77 -9.24
N SER A 59 7.93 -8.21 -8.63
CA SER A 59 9.19 -7.44 -8.62
C SER A 59 9.82 -7.38 -10.01
N ALA A 60 10.87 -6.56 -10.15
CA ALA A 60 11.56 -6.37 -11.42
C ALA A 60 12.17 -7.68 -11.93
N ASP A 61 11.92 -7.97 -13.21
CA ASP A 61 12.48 -9.09 -13.97
C ASP A 61 12.70 -8.67 -15.43
N ASP A 62 12.97 -9.62 -16.32
CA ASP A 62 13.16 -9.35 -17.76
C ASP A 62 11.93 -8.75 -18.45
N LYS A 63 10.75 -8.84 -17.84
CA LYS A 63 9.46 -8.41 -18.41
C LYS A 63 8.73 -7.37 -17.57
N SER A 64 9.14 -7.17 -16.33
CA SER A 64 8.54 -6.24 -15.37
C SER A 64 9.57 -5.25 -14.85
N THR A 65 9.16 -4.00 -14.71
CA THR A 65 9.98 -2.95 -14.10
C THR A 65 9.88 -2.94 -12.57
N GLY A 66 9.06 -3.82 -11.99
CA GLY A 66 8.82 -3.89 -10.55
C GLY A 66 7.85 -2.83 -10.03
N VAL A 67 7.66 -2.82 -8.72
CA VAL A 67 6.65 -1.97 -8.05
C VAL A 67 7.05 -0.49 -8.03
N MET A 68 8.33 -0.16 -7.85
CA MET A 68 8.78 1.22 -7.58
C MET A 68 8.48 2.22 -8.70
N PRO A 69 8.69 1.92 -10.00
CA PRO A 69 8.33 2.84 -11.09
C PRO A 69 6.83 3.13 -11.14
N HIS A 70 5.99 2.13 -10.86
CA HIS A 70 4.53 2.33 -10.82
C HIS A 70 4.12 3.19 -9.62
N LEU A 71 4.69 2.97 -8.43
CA LEU A 71 4.48 3.85 -7.27
C LEU A 71 4.81 5.31 -7.60
N LYS A 72 5.88 5.55 -8.36
CA LYS A 72 6.27 6.90 -8.79
C LYS A 72 5.23 7.56 -9.68
N ILE A 73 4.56 6.80 -10.53
CA ILE A 73 3.44 7.29 -11.35
C ILE A 73 2.29 7.73 -10.45
N TYR A 74 1.89 6.91 -9.47
CA TYR A 74 0.82 7.27 -8.52
C TYR A 74 1.21 8.44 -7.61
N ASP A 75 2.47 8.54 -7.18
CA ASP A 75 2.98 9.69 -6.42
C ASP A 75 2.78 11.01 -7.19
N SER A 76 3.20 11.03 -8.45
CA SER A 76 3.04 12.20 -9.33
C SER A 76 1.57 12.46 -9.67
N SER A 77 0.81 11.41 -9.92
CA SER A 77 -0.61 11.47 -10.24
C SER A 77 -1.44 12.08 -9.10
N SER A 78 -1.11 11.78 -7.84
CA SER A 78 -1.78 12.34 -6.67
C SER A 78 -1.72 13.87 -6.61
N LEU A 79 -0.68 14.46 -7.19
CA LEU A 79 -0.53 15.92 -7.30
C LEU A 79 -1.30 16.49 -8.49
N ALA A 80 -1.35 15.76 -9.61
CA ALA A 80 -1.96 16.21 -10.86
C ALA A 80 -3.48 16.13 -10.81
N TYR A 81 -4.03 15.01 -10.35
CA TYR A 81 -5.46 14.72 -10.34
C TYR A 81 -6.06 14.94 -8.96
N ARG A 82 -6.36 16.19 -8.65
CA ARG A 82 -6.93 16.62 -7.37
C ARG A 82 -8.26 17.34 -7.54
N GLN A 83 -9.11 17.27 -6.54
CA GLN A 83 -10.36 18.02 -6.51
C GLN A 83 -10.10 19.48 -6.09
N GLY A 84 -9.98 20.37 -7.07
CA GLY A 84 -9.85 21.82 -6.82
C GLY A 84 -8.54 22.23 -6.14
N ARG A 85 -8.53 23.47 -5.62
CA ARG A 85 -7.33 24.07 -5.01
C ARG A 85 -7.02 23.61 -3.60
N THR A 86 -8.05 23.24 -2.85
CA THR A 86 -7.97 23.04 -1.38
C THR A 86 -7.81 21.59 -0.96
N ARG A 87 -8.21 20.62 -1.80
CA ARG A 87 -8.14 19.20 -1.47
C ARG A 87 -7.20 18.48 -2.45
N ARG A 88 -6.09 17.98 -1.91
CA ARG A 88 -5.15 17.14 -2.67
C ARG A 88 -5.75 15.75 -2.89
N GLY A 89 -5.31 15.08 -3.96
CA GLY A 89 -5.51 13.64 -4.11
C GLY A 89 -4.89 12.92 -2.92
N SER A 90 -5.58 11.91 -2.40
CA SER A 90 -5.09 11.11 -1.28
C SER A 90 -5.09 9.65 -1.72
N TYR A 91 -3.90 9.13 -1.99
CA TYR A 91 -3.69 7.73 -2.34
C TYR A 91 -2.86 7.06 -1.25
N ALA A 92 -3.20 5.82 -0.95
CA ALA A 92 -2.42 4.98 -0.07
C ALA A 92 -2.12 3.66 -0.80
N ALA A 93 -0.84 3.40 -1.05
CA ALA A 93 -0.37 2.16 -1.65
C ALA A 93 -0.20 1.09 -0.57
N TYR A 94 -0.64 -0.13 -0.85
CA TYR A 94 -0.49 -1.28 0.04
C TYR A 94 0.31 -2.38 -0.65
N LEU A 95 1.28 -2.93 0.07
CA LEU A 95 2.13 -4.02 -0.39
C LEU A 95 2.19 -5.10 0.69
N ASP A 96 2.29 -6.35 0.29
CA ASP A 96 2.38 -7.47 1.22
C ASP A 96 3.77 -7.53 1.87
N VAL A 97 3.82 -7.88 3.15
CA VAL A 97 5.06 -8.02 3.92
C VAL A 97 6.00 -9.09 3.35
N SER A 98 5.47 -10.01 2.55
CA SER A 98 6.23 -11.06 1.85
C SER A 98 6.71 -10.66 0.45
N HIS A 99 6.43 -9.43 0.01
CA HIS A 99 6.82 -9.00 -1.34
C HIS A 99 8.33 -8.77 -1.45
N PRO A 100 9.00 -9.18 -2.56
CA PRO A 100 10.45 -8.99 -2.72
C PRO A 100 10.90 -7.52 -2.66
N ASP A 101 10.08 -6.58 -3.13
CA ASP A 101 10.39 -5.15 -3.13
C ASP A 101 10.05 -4.45 -1.80
N ILE A 102 9.72 -5.20 -0.73
CA ILE A 102 9.22 -4.64 0.54
C ILE A 102 10.17 -3.62 1.17
N ILE A 103 11.49 -3.86 1.12
CA ILE A 103 12.48 -2.96 1.70
C ILE A 103 12.50 -1.62 0.96
N SER A 104 12.51 -1.64 -0.37
CA SER A 104 12.45 -0.43 -1.20
C SER A 104 11.15 0.34 -0.99
N PHE A 105 10.04 -0.39 -0.86
CA PHE A 105 8.73 0.18 -0.57
C PHE A 105 8.69 0.87 0.81
N LEU A 106 9.26 0.27 1.84
CA LEU A 106 9.36 0.87 3.16
C LEU A 106 10.14 2.18 3.14
N GLU A 107 11.22 2.22 2.37
CA GLU A 107 12.10 3.37 2.31
C GLU A 107 11.61 4.51 1.40
N MET A 108 10.54 4.30 0.63
CA MET A 108 10.09 5.27 -0.38
C MET A 108 9.76 6.67 0.17
N ARG A 109 9.39 6.76 1.46
CA ARG A 109 9.07 8.02 2.14
C ARG A 109 10.27 8.71 2.80
N LYS A 110 11.43 8.09 2.81
CA LYS A 110 12.65 8.76 3.32
C LYS A 110 12.98 9.97 2.43
N PRO A 111 13.20 11.16 3.01
CA PRO A 111 13.46 12.38 2.21
C PRO A 111 14.86 12.41 1.59
N THR A 112 15.71 11.45 1.91
CA THR A 112 17.11 11.35 1.44
C THR A 112 17.28 10.18 0.50
N GLY A 113 18.32 10.23 -0.34
CA GLY A 113 18.67 9.19 -1.31
C GLY A 113 18.22 9.52 -2.73
N ASP A 114 18.14 8.49 -3.58
CA ASP A 114 17.77 8.67 -5.00
C ASP A 114 16.32 9.14 -5.14
N PRO A 115 16.07 10.32 -5.75
CA PRO A 115 14.72 10.86 -5.94
C PRO A 115 13.83 9.98 -6.84
N ASN A 116 14.41 9.12 -7.68
CA ASN A 116 13.66 8.25 -8.57
C ASN A 116 12.90 7.14 -7.82
N VAL A 117 13.39 6.76 -6.65
CA VAL A 117 12.75 5.75 -5.79
C VAL A 117 12.06 6.35 -4.56
N ARG A 118 11.87 7.68 -4.53
CA ARG A 118 11.18 8.37 -3.44
C ARG A 118 9.79 8.84 -3.85
N CYS A 119 8.80 8.50 -3.02
CA CYS A 119 7.39 8.84 -3.20
C CYS A 119 6.89 9.61 -1.98
N LEU A 120 7.06 10.94 -1.98
CA LEU A 120 6.79 11.77 -0.80
C LEU A 120 5.33 12.23 -0.69
N ASN A 121 4.55 12.09 -1.75
CA ASN A 121 3.15 12.50 -1.81
C ASN A 121 2.17 11.32 -1.66
N LEU A 122 2.68 10.11 -1.79
CA LEU A 122 1.92 8.88 -1.70
C LEU A 122 2.03 8.32 -0.27
N HIS A 123 0.91 8.03 0.36
CA HIS A 123 0.88 7.29 1.61
C HIS A 123 1.11 5.80 1.34
N HIS A 124 1.62 5.07 2.31
CA HIS A 124 1.82 3.63 2.16
C HIS A 124 1.43 2.85 3.40
N GLY A 125 1.04 1.61 3.17
CA GLY A 125 0.71 0.63 4.19
C GLY A 125 1.25 -0.74 3.84
N ILE A 126 1.36 -1.59 4.83
CA ILE A 126 1.84 -2.96 4.68
C ILE A 126 0.72 -3.90 5.08
N ASN A 127 0.44 -4.88 4.23
CA ASN A 127 -0.40 -6.01 4.57
C ASN A 127 0.43 -7.01 5.37
N ILE A 128 0.07 -7.19 6.63
CA ILE A 128 0.76 -8.07 7.57
C ILE A 128 -0.11 -9.30 7.80
N THR A 129 0.48 -10.48 7.62
CA THR A 129 -0.20 -11.76 7.85
C THR A 129 -0.04 -12.23 9.29
N ASP A 130 -0.95 -13.11 9.73
CA ASP A 130 -0.85 -13.77 11.03
C ASP A 130 0.43 -14.61 11.14
N ASP A 131 0.83 -15.27 10.04
CA ASP A 131 2.07 -16.07 9.99
C ASP A 131 3.32 -15.24 10.27
N PHE A 132 3.42 -14.04 9.68
CA PHE A 132 4.51 -13.12 9.96
C PHE A 132 4.55 -12.72 11.44
N MET A 133 3.39 -12.35 12.00
CA MET A 133 3.30 -11.95 13.39
C MET A 133 3.60 -13.11 14.35
N GLN A 134 3.24 -14.34 13.99
CA GLN A 134 3.56 -15.53 14.81
C GLN A 134 5.07 -15.76 14.92
N ILE A 135 5.84 -15.52 13.83
CA ILE A 135 7.31 -15.57 13.87
C ILE A 135 7.83 -14.49 14.83
N ILE A 136 7.32 -13.27 14.75
CA ILE A 136 7.72 -12.18 15.64
C ILE A 136 7.42 -12.50 17.10
N GLU A 137 6.22 -13.02 17.41
CA GLU A 137 5.85 -13.44 18.77
C GLU A 137 6.76 -14.55 19.30
N ASN A 138 7.05 -15.57 18.50
CA ASN A 138 7.96 -16.64 18.88
C ASN A 138 9.36 -16.08 19.21
N CYS A 139 9.87 -15.16 18.42
CA CYS A 139 11.16 -14.52 18.64
C CYS A 139 11.18 -13.57 19.87
N MET A 140 10.03 -13.07 20.31
CA MET A 140 9.92 -12.31 21.56
C MET A 140 9.99 -13.20 22.79
N VAL A 141 9.52 -14.44 22.68
CA VAL A 141 9.55 -15.43 23.76
C VAL A 141 10.91 -16.11 23.83
N ASP A 142 11.47 -16.48 22.68
CA ASP A 142 12.77 -17.12 22.55
C ASP A 142 13.59 -16.42 21.46
N SER A 143 14.65 -15.76 21.88
CA SER A 143 15.52 -14.98 20.97
C SER A 143 16.26 -15.81 19.95
N ASP A 144 16.42 -17.12 20.20
CA ASP A 144 17.11 -18.08 19.33
C ASP A 144 16.15 -18.81 18.37
N SER A 145 14.85 -18.47 18.41
CA SER A 145 13.87 -18.98 17.46
C SER A 145 14.25 -18.60 16.02
N ASN A 146 13.93 -19.51 15.09
CA ASN A 146 14.08 -19.21 13.67
C ASN A 146 13.22 -18.02 13.26
N ASP A 147 13.83 -17.01 12.67
CA ASP A 147 13.20 -15.79 12.19
C ASP A 147 13.28 -15.62 10.67
N ASP A 148 13.52 -16.71 9.93
CA ASP A 148 13.52 -16.71 8.48
C ASP A 148 12.14 -16.33 7.94
N TRP A 149 12.09 -15.29 7.10
CA TRP A 149 10.93 -14.86 6.37
C TRP A 149 11.18 -14.87 4.88
N GLU A 150 10.35 -15.61 4.15
CA GLU A 150 10.48 -15.77 2.71
C GLU A 150 9.79 -14.62 1.97
N LEU A 151 10.56 -13.90 1.16
CA LEU A 151 10.04 -12.93 0.20
C LEU A 151 9.68 -13.66 -1.09
N LYS A 152 8.40 -13.60 -1.46
CA LYS A 152 7.82 -14.39 -2.56
C LYS A 152 7.29 -13.48 -3.65
N ASP A 153 7.52 -13.89 -4.88
CA ASP A 153 6.87 -13.28 -6.03
C ASP A 153 5.34 -13.49 -5.95
N PRO A 154 4.52 -12.43 -5.97
CA PRO A 154 3.09 -12.54 -5.79
C PRO A 154 2.38 -13.30 -6.93
N HIS A 155 3.00 -13.37 -8.11
CA HIS A 155 2.42 -14.03 -9.28
C HIS A 155 2.78 -15.52 -9.36
N THR A 156 4.06 -15.85 -9.11
CA THR A 156 4.56 -17.23 -9.25
C THR A 156 4.62 -17.98 -7.92
N GLY A 157 4.64 -17.28 -6.79
CA GLY A 157 4.89 -17.85 -5.46
C GLY A 157 6.34 -18.27 -5.23
N GLU A 158 7.25 -17.99 -6.19
CA GLU A 158 8.66 -18.34 -6.09
C GLU A 158 9.34 -17.51 -5.00
N VAL A 159 10.11 -18.18 -4.13
CA VAL A 159 10.93 -17.50 -3.12
C VAL A 159 12.10 -16.81 -3.82
N ARG A 160 12.17 -15.50 -3.70
CA ARG A 160 13.25 -14.68 -4.27
C ARG A 160 14.37 -14.44 -3.27
N GLU A 161 14.04 -14.27 -2.02
CA GLU A 161 14.98 -13.97 -0.95
C GLU A 161 14.43 -14.46 0.40
N VAL A 162 15.31 -14.72 1.35
CA VAL A 162 14.96 -14.99 2.75
C VAL A 162 15.60 -13.92 3.61
N VAL A 163 14.80 -13.27 4.43
CA VAL A 163 15.24 -12.18 5.31
C VAL A 163 14.88 -12.47 6.76
N SER A 164 15.53 -11.79 7.70
CA SER A 164 15.16 -11.85 9.11
C SER A 164 13.84 -11.10 9.35
N ALA A 165 12.81 -11.80 9.81
CA ALA A 165 11.53 -11.22 10.20
C ALA A 165 11.70 -10.18 11.30
N LYS A 166 12.57 -10.43 12.29
CA LYS A 166 12.89 -9.47 13.37
C LYS A 166 13.44 -8.17 12.82
N HIS A 167 14.41 -8.27 11.91
CA HIS A 167 15.02 -7.09 11.31
C HIS A 167 14.01 -6.30 10.46
N LEU A 168 13.19 -7.00 9.67
CA LEU A 168 12.14 -6.38 8.88
C LEU A 168 11.11 -5.67 9.76
N TRP A 169 10.67 -6.31 10.84
CA TRP A 169 9.74 -5.72 11.81
C TRP A 169 10.33 -4.49 12.50
N GLN A 170 11.59 -4.58 12.93
CA GLN A 170 12.29 -3.44 13.52
C GLN A 170 12.35 -2.26 12.55
N MET A 171 12.69 -2.49 11.29
CA MET A 171 12.71 -1.46 10.24
C MET A 171 11.33 -0.82 10.05
N ILE A 172 10.26 -1.61 10.03
CA ILE A 172 8.87 -1.11 9.92
C ILE A 172 8.56 -0.16 11.07
N ILE A 173 8.85 -0.56 12.31
CA ILE A 173 8.55 0.25 13.50
C ILE A 173 9.41 1.52 13.54
N GLU A 174 10.71 1.42 13.24
CA GLU A 174 11.61 2.58 13.20
C GLU A 174 11.15 3.62 12.17
N LEU A 175 10.81 3.19 10.95
CA LEU A 175 10.31 4.08 9.91
C LEU A 175 8.98 4.72 10.31
N ARG A 176 8.09 3.95 10.94
CA ARG A 176 6.83 4.46 11.44
C ARG A 176 7.03 5.53 12.54
N MET A 177 7.99 5.33 13.42
CA MET A 177 8.33 6.33 14.45
C MET A 177 8.93 7.61 13.84
N GLN A 178 9.71 7.48 12.76
CA GLN A 178 10.36 8.62 12.10
C GLN A 178 9.39 9.42 11.21
N THR A 179 8.49 8.75 10.51
CA THR A 179 7.67 9.35 9.44
C THR A 179 6.17 9.35 9.71
N GLY A 180 5.69 8.58 10.69
CA GLY A 180 4.28 8.29 10.92
C GLY A 180 3.72 7.18 10.01
N GLU A 181 4.51 6.65 9.09
CA GLU A 181 4.17 5.60 8.13
C GLU A 181 5.23 4.50 8.12
N PRO A 182 4.90 3.28 7.64
CA PRO A 182 3.70 2.82 6.96
C PRO A 182 2.49 2.61 7.88
N TYR A 183 1.29 2.55 7.29
CA TYR A 183 0.12 2.00 7.97
C TYR A 183 0.31 0.49 8.15
N LEU A 184 -0.16 -0.05 9.27
CA LEU A 184 -0.15 -1.48 9.54
C LEU A 184 -1.55 -2.04 9.30
N HIS A 185 -1.69 -2.90 8.31
CA HIS A 185 -2.94 -3.56 7.96
C HIS A 185 -2.82 -5.06 8.20
N PHE A 186 -3.47 -5.53 9.25
CA PHE A 186 -3.53 -6.96 9.59
C PHE A 186 -4.59 -7.63 8.70
N ILE A 187 -4.13 -8.10 7.53
CA ILE A 187 -5.02 -8.52 6.45
C ILE A 187 -5.89 -9.72 6.84
N ASP A 188 -5.34 -10.70 7.55
CA ASP A 188 -6.10 -11.88 7.96
C ASP A 188 -7.20 -11.53 8.97
N THR A 189 -6.91 -10.60 9.88
CA THR A 189 -7.92 -10.08 10.80
C THR A 189 -9.02 -9.34 10.06
N SER A 190 -8.66 -8.49 9.10
CA SER A 190 -9.63 -7.79 8.26
C SER A 190 -10.50 -8.78 7.50
N ASN A 191 -9.91 -9.81 6.87
CA ASN A 191 -10.64 -10.82 6.12
C ASN A 191 -11.60 -11.65 6.99
N ARG A 192 -11.22 -11.95 8.24
CA ARG A 192 -12.09 -12.65 9.20
C ARG A 192 -13.31 -11.83 9.61
N HIS A 193 -13.18 -10.51 9.68
CA HIS A 193 -14.23 -9.61 10.14
C HIS A 193 -15.06 -8.96 9.03
N LEU A 194 -14.68 -9.12 7.77
CA LEU A 194 -15.46 -8.62 6.64
C LEU A 194 -16.76 -9.44 6.47
N GLN A 195 -17.89 -8.73 6.54
CA GLN A 195 -19.22 -9.33 6.37
C GLN A 195 -19.64 -9.52 4.90
N ILE A 196 -18.92 -8.91 3.96
CA ILE A 196 -19.27 -8.86 2.53
C ILE A 196 -18.13 -9.46 1.71
N GLY A 197 -17.99 -10.79 1.78
CA GLY A 197 -16.97 -11.48 1.00
C GLY A 197 -15.53 -11.18 1.45
N ARG A 198 -14.59 -11.98 0.97
CA ARG A 198 -13.16 -11.72 1.22
C ARG A 198 -12.75 -10.51 0.42
N ALA A 199 -12.22 -9.47 1.06
CA ALA A 199 -11.52 -8.42 0.36
C ALA A 199 -10.26 -9.03 -0.25
N HIS A 200 -10.29 -9.26 -1.56
CA HIS A 200 -9.08 -9.45 -2.30
C HIS A 200 -8.41 -8.07 -2.40
N VAL A 201 -7.50 -7.83 -1.52
CA VAL A 201 -6.53 -6.74 -1.62
C VAL A 201 -5.18 -7.40 -1.62
#